data_3bc34e1d495d3f0dcb39975273b2fc7c
#
_entry.id   3bc34e1d495d3f0dcb39975273b2fc7c
#
_cell.length_a   1.000
_cell.length_b   1.000
_cell.length_c   1.000
_cell.angle_alpha   90.00
_cell.angle_beta   90.00
_cell.angle_gamma   90.00
#
_symmetry.space_group_name_H-M   'P 1'
#
loop_
_entity.id
_entity.type
_entity.pdbx_description
1 polymer ?
#
loop_
_entity_poly.entity_id
_entity_poly.type
_entity_poly.pdbx_seq_one_letter_code
_entity_poly.pdbx_strand_id
1 'polypeptide(L)'
;MIRNLCVFIDGTNQNRSKAECATDSNVVRLYYASPNVKAGDVQQRCYYRKGVGTRSHETITGAALGFGLDERITEAKRWLDDECEMAREDGCEPRIYLFGFSRGAFAVRVLATFLQRDVEMIGVWDTVKATPGNDFGIADLPPYVKHAYHAMAIDERRSIFDVFRFNPLDVITERWFAGSHTDVGGGYANHELADIALQWMAQNAVENGLIVDGAKIDLDKPIDLTIKPVVHDENNIGWGLTNVFKKSKTVVERLVGAADVLDDTVLFIRDHWDGLLHNSTLSDNQMFMGVDFSGDVIV
;
A
#
# COMPACT_ATOMS: atom_id res chain seq x y z
N MET A 1 -21.78 20.12 3.60
CA MET A 1 -21.53 18.70 3.84
C MET A 1 -20.31 18.25 3.03
N ILE A 2 -19.63 17.19 3.43
CA ILE A 2 -18.47 16.60 2.73
C ILE A 2 -18.85 15.21 2.23
N ARG A 3 -18.36 14.81 1.05
CA ARG A 3 -18.46 13.43 0.57
C ARG A 3 -17.07 12.88 0.26
N ASN A 4 -16.61 11.92 1.09
CA ASN A 4 -15.39 11.17 0.84
C ASN A 4 -15.63 10.16 -0.28
N LEU A 5 -14.80 10.20 -1.31
CA LEU A 5 -14.81 9.33 -2.48
C LEU A 5 -13.51 8.52 -2.49
N CYS A 6 -13.60 7.25 -2.14
CA CYS A 6 -12.43 6.42 -1.87
C CYS A 6 -12.28 5.37 -2.95
N VAL A 7 -11.12 5.33 -3.60
CA VAL A 7 -10.76 4.33 -4.61
C VAL A 7 -9.70 3.41 -4.07
N PHE A 8 -9.92 2.11 -4.19
CA PHE A 8 -9.01 1.05 -3.76
C PHE A 8 -8.67 0.15 -4.96
N ILE A 9 -7.40 0.14 -5.40
CA ILE A 9 -6.93 -0.71 -6.50
C ILE A 9 -5.89 -1.71 -5.98
N ASP A 10 -6.22 -2.99 -6.07
CA ASP A 10 -5.41 -4.07 -5.50
C ASP A 10 -4.23 -4.47 -6.38
N GLY A 11 -3.28 -5.19 -5.75
CA GLY A 11 -2.12 -5.79 -6.42
C GLY A 11 -2.49 -6.93 -7.36
N THR A 12 -1.52 -7.34 -8.19
CA THR A 12 -1.72 -8.44 -9.14
C THR A 12 -1.93 -9.76 -8.42
N ASN A 13 -2.87 -10.56 -8.95
CA ASN A 13 -3.31 -11.85 -8.39
C ASN A 13 -3.91 -11.76 -6.97
N GLN A 14 -4.06 -10.58 -6.43
CA GLN A 14 -4.82 -10.40 -5.21
C GLN A 14 -6.31 -10.43 -5.56
N ASN A 15 -7.00 -11.40 -5.00
CA ASN A 15 -8.43 -11.58 -5.11
C ASN A 15 -9.04 -11.45 -3.73
N ARG A 16 -10.15 -10.72 -3.66
CA ARG A 16 -11.02 -10.80 -2.50
C ARG A 16 -11.35 -12.25 -2.21
N SER A 17 -10.76 -12.83 -1.18
CA SER A 17 -11.08 -14.16 -0.72
C SER A 17 -12.52 -14.18 -0.20
N LYS A 18 -13.30 -15.20 -0.60
CA LYS A 18 -14.64 -15.38 -0.06
C LYS A 18 -14.62 -16.07 1.31
N ALA A 19 -13.47 -16.55 1.74
CA ALA A 19 -13.39 -17.51 2.83
C ALA A 19 -12.58 -17.04 4.06
N GLU A 20 -11.52 -16.23 3.89
CA GLU A 20 -10.61 -15.92 5.01
C GLU A 20 -10.00 -14.52 4.84
N CYS A 21 -10.31 -13.60 5.77
CA CYS A 21 -9.72 -12.26 5.83
C CYS A 21 -8.19 -12.29 6.01
N ALA A 22 -7.64 -13.39 6.51
CA ALA A 22 -6.21 -13.52 6.83
C ALA A 22 -5.28 -13.53 5.61
N THR A 23 -5.82 -13.75 4.39
CA THR A 23 -5.04 -13.76 3.14
C THR A 23 -5.37 -12.59 2.22
N ASP A 24 -6.15 -11.63 2.70
CA ASP A 24 -6.48 -10.42 1.94
C ASP A 24 -5.34 -9.40 2.03
N SER A 25 -5.15 -8.63 0.95
CA SER A 25 -4.21 -7.52 0.95
C SER A 25 -4.65 -6.40 1.88
N ASN A 26 -3.74 -5.53 2.29
CA ASN A 26 -4.05 -4.36 3.10
C ASN A 26 -5.01 -3.39 2.39
N VAL A 27 -5.00 -3.35 1.05
CA VAL A 27 -5.99 -2.59 0.26
C VAL A 27 -7.39 -3.14 0.48
N VAL A 28 -7.58 -4.47 0.42
CA VAL A 28 -8.87 -5.13 0.67
C VAL A 28 -9.31 -4.92 2.10
N ARG A 29 -8.41 -5.11 3.05
CA ARG A 29 -8.70 -4.97 4.48
C ARG A 29 -9.13 -3.54 4.83
N LEU A 30 -8.41 -2.53 4.33
CA LEU A 30 -8.79 -1.12 4.52
C LEU A 30 -10.11 -0.79 3.81
N TYR A 31 -10.35 -1.32 2.60
CA TYR A 31 -11.64 -1.16 1.91
C TYR A 31 -12.80 -1.69 2.76
N TYR A 32 -12.65 -2.88 3.37
CA TYR A 32 -13.69 -3.43 4.25
C TYR A 32 -13.89 -2.65 5.54
N ALA A 33 -12.81 -2.06 6.04
CA ALA A 33 -12.86 -1.19 7.20
C ALA A 33 -13.41 0.21 6.87
N SER A 34 -13.50 0.57 5.57
CA SER A 34 -14.01 1.87 5.11
C SER A 34 -15.48 1.75 4.65
N PRO A 35 -16.46 1.97 5.53
CA PRO A 35 -17.86 1.75 5.20
C PRO A 35 -18.40 2.80 4.21
N ASN A 36 -19.35 2.40 3.36
CA ASN A 36 -20.26 3.35 2.71
C ASN A 36 -21.24 3.85 3.77
N VAL A 37 -21.12 5.10 4.18
CA VAL A 37 -21.85 5.63 5.34
C VAL A 37 -22.21 7.09 5.18
N LYS A 38 -23.21 7.52 5.97
CA LYS A 38 -23.48 8.92 6.25
C LYS A 38 -23.38 9.11 7.75
N ALA A 39 -22.37 9.86 8.19
CA ALA A 39 -22.10 10.14 9.60
C ALA A 39 -22.03 11.66 9.80
N GLY A 40 -23.06 12.23 10.41
CA GLY A 40 -23.17 13.69 10.58
C GLY A 40 -23.14 14.42 9.24
N ASP A 41 -22.19 15.35 9.10
CA ASP A 41 -21.98 16.14 7.87
C ASP A 41 -21.05 15.48 6.85
N VAL A 42 -20.60 14.25 7.09
CA VAL A 42 -19.72 13.50 6.20
C VAL A 42 -20.47 12.29 5.63
N GLN A 43 -20.40 12.16 4.32
CA GLN A 43 -20.79 10.95 3.59
C GLN A 43 -19.52 10.27 3.09
N GLN A 44 -19.52 8.94 2.95
CA GLN A 44 -18.41 8.20 2.38
C GLN A 44 -18.91 7.15 1.39
N ARG A 45 -18.25 7.10 0.24
CA ARG A 45 -18.49 6.14 -0.84
C ARG A 45 -17.17 5.51 -1.25
N CYS A 46 -17.14 4.19 -1.33
CA CYS A 46 -15.92 3.43 -1.61
C CYS A 46 -16.09 2.57 -2.86
N TYR A 47 -15.09 2.59 -3.71
CA TYR A 47 -14.96 1.78 -4.92
C TYR A 47 -13.72 0.89 -4.81
N TYR A 48 -13.90 -0.41 -5.03
CA TYR A 48 -12.81 -1.39 -5.03
C TYR A 48 -12.66 -2.03 -6.40
N ARG A 49 -11.42 -2.14 -6.86
CA ARG A 49 -11.07 -2.85 -8.09
C ARG A 49 -9.97 -3.87 -7.84
N LYS A 50 -10.21 -5.10 -8.30
CA LYS A 50 -9.23 -6.19 -8.23
C LYS A 50 -7.99 -5.88 -9.08
N GLY A 51 -6.84 -6.40 -8.64
CA GLY A 51 -5.58 -6.33 -9.37
C GLY A 51 -5.60 -7.04 -10.75
N VAL A 52 -4.56 -6.80 -11.53
CA VAL A 52 -4.34 -7.43 -12.86
C VAL A 52 -4.12 -8.92 -12.72
N GLY A 53 -4.59 -9.75 -13.68
CA GLY A 53 -4.30 -11.20 -13.71
C GLY A 53 -5.23 -12.07 -12.89
N THR A 54 -6.37 -11.55 -12.42
CA THR A 54 -7.36 -12.29 -11.63
C THR A 54 -8.39 -13.05 -12.48
N ARG A 55 -8.37 -12.91 -13.80
CA ARG A 55 -9.20 -13.73 -14.70
C ARG A 55 -8.48 -15.01 -15.08
N SER A 56 -9.17 -16.15 -15.05
CA SER A 56 -8.65 -17.52 -15.16
C SER A 56 -7.93 -17.88 -16.47
N HIS A 57 -7.79 -16.96 -17.41
CA HIS A 57 -7.15 -17.17 -18.73
C HIS A 57 -6.19 -16.06 -19.16
N GLU A 58 -5.93 -15.06 -18.32
CA GLU A 58 -4.92 -14.04 -18.63
C GLU A 58 -3.53 -14.55 -18.26
N THR A 59 -2.90 -15.23 -19.21
CA THR A 59 -1.45 -15.49 -19.14
C THR A 59 -0.77 -14.11 -19.12
N ILE A 60 -0.03 -13.83 -18.05
CA ILE A 60 0.67 -12.55 -17.86
C ILE A 60 1.80 -12.47 -18.88
N THR A 61 1.48 -12.10 -20.11
CA THR A 61 2.48 -11.66 -21.08
C THR A 61 2.74 -10.17 -20.84
N GLY A 62 3.97 -9.68 -21.06
CA GLY A 62 4.34 -8.29 -20.80
C GLY A 62 3.42 -7.24 -21.46
N ALA A 63 2.69 -7.61 -22.53
CA ALA A 63 1.68 -6.77 -23.18
C ALA A 63 0.36 -6.69 -22.37
N ALA A 64 -0.05 -7.77 -21.69
CA ALA A 64 -1.26 -7.80 -20.88
C ALA A 64 -1.16 -6.91 -19.62
N LEU A 65 0.06 -6.61 -19.17
CA LEU A 65 0.33 -5.71 -18.05
C LEU A 65 -0.09 -4.25 -18.35
N GLY A 66 0.03 -3.81 -19.60
CA GLY A 66 -0.36 -2.45 -20.01
C GLY A 66 -1.88 -2.29 -20.21
N PHE A 67 -2.51 -3.22 -20.93
CA PHE A 67 -3.94 -3.10 -21.29
C PHE A 67 -4.87 -3.20 -20.08
N GLY A 68 -4.63 -4.11 -19.15
CA GLY A 68 -5.48 -4.26 -17.97
C GLY A 68 -5.35 -3.10 -16.96
N LEU A 69 -4.22 -2.40 -16.96
CA LEU A 69 -4.01 -1.23 -16.11
C LEU A 69 -4.86 -0.04 -16.62
N ASP A 70 -4.85 0.21 -17.93
CA ASP A 70 -5.60 1.31 -18.54
C ASP A 70 -7.11 1.18 -18.30
N GLU A 71 -7.67 -0.04 -18.38
CA GLU A 71 -9.08 -0.29 -18.09
C GLU A 71 -9.44 0.09 -16.65
N ARG A 72 -8.61 -0.30 -15.67
CA ARG A 72 -8.86 -0.02 -14.25
C ARG A 72 -8.79 1.46 -13.91
N ILE A 73 -7.82 2.15 -14.48
CA ILE A 73 -7.69 3.60 -14.32
C ILE A 73 -8.91 4.30 -14.94
N THR A 74 -9.33 3.86 -16.14
CA THR A 74 -10.47 4.43 -16.84
C THR A 74 -11.79 4.22 -16.08
N GLU A 75 -12.02 3.02 -15.55
CA GLU A 75 -13.21 2.71 -14.76
C GLU A 75 -13.24 3.48 -13.44
N ALA A 76 -12.12 3.52 -12.71
CA ALA A 76 -12.02 4.27 -11.46
C ALA A 76 -12.20 5.77 -11.69
N LYS A 77 -11.61 6.32 -12.77
CA LYS A 77 -11.81 7.71 -13.15
C LYS A 77 -13.27 8.03 -13.46
N ARG A 78 -13.93 7.18 -14.25
CA ARG A 78 -15.35 7.37 -14.57
C ARG A 78 -16.20 7.36 -13.30
N TRP A 79 -16.00 6.39 -12.43
CA TRP A 79 -16.70 6.32 -11.16
C TRP A 79 -16.49 7.58 -10.31
N LEU A 80 -15.24 8.09 -10.22
CA LEU A 80 -14.94 9.34 -9.51
C LEU A 80 -15.63 10.55 -10.16
N ASP A 81 -15.64 10.63 -11.48
CA ASP A 81 -16.28 11.74 -12.19
C ASP A 81 -17.79 11.76 -11.90
N ASP A 82 -18.47 10.61 -12.00
CA ASP A 82 -19.89 10.45 -11.73
C ASP A 82 -20.22 10.78 -10.25
N GLU A 83 -19.46 10.25 -9.29
CA GLU A 83 -19.69 10.50 -7.86
C GLU A 83 -19.38 11.96 -7.46
N CYS A 84 -18.40 12.59 -8.09
CA CYS A 84 -18.10 14.01 -7.88
C CYS A 84 -19.24 14.92 -8.38
N GLU A 85 -19.86 14.58 -9.50
CA GLU A 85 -21.01 15.30 -10.03
C GLU A 85 -22.20 15.15 -9.08
N MET A 86 -22.55 13.92 -8.71
CA MET A 86 -23.62 13.64 -7.73
C MET A 86 -23.35 14.32 -6.37
N ALA A 87 -22.10 14.37 -5.91
CA ALA A 87 -21.77 15.05 -4.66
C ALA A 87 -22.11 16.54 -4.73
N ARG A 88 -21.76 17.22 -5.84
CA ARG A 88 -22.04 18.65 -6.04
C ARG A 88 -23.53 18.93 -6.17
N GLU A 89 -24.26 18.07 -6.88
CA GLU A 89 -25.73 18.17 -7.00
C GLU A 89 -26.40 18.07 -5.63
N ASP A 90 -25.87 17.21 -4.74
CA ASP A 90 -26.34 17.05 -3.35
C ASP A 90 -25.83 18.14 -2.40
N GLY A 91 -25.11 19.16 -2.90
CA GLY A 91 -24.52 20.22 -2.09
C GLY A 91 -23.38 19.77 -1.18
N CYS A 92 -22.69 18.68 -1.57
CA CYS A 92 -21.54 18.15 -0.87
C CYS A 92 -20.23 18.53 -1.58
N GLU A 93 -19.19 18.81 -0.80
CA GLU A 93 -17.81 18.95 -1.28
C GLU A 93 -17.20 17.56 -1.44
N PRO A 94 -16.76 17.14 -2.64
CA PRO A 94 -16.09 15.86 -2.82
C PRO A 94 -14.65 15.91 -2.33
N ARG A 95 -14.24 14.92 -1.54
CA ARG A 95 -12.85 14.67 -1.11
C ARG A 95 -12.41 13.31 -1.60
N ILE A 96 -11.30 13.26 -2.33
CA ILE A 96 -10.84 12.05 -3.02
C ILE A 96 -9.70 11.41 -2.23
N TYR A 97 -9.82 10.10 -1.99
CA TYR A 97 -8.80 9.25 -1.37
C TYR A 97 -8.46 8.10 -2.31
N LEU A 98 -7.18 7.87 -2.54
CA LEU A 98 -6.70 6.85 -3.47
C LEU A 98 -5.79 5.87 -2.74
N PHE A 99 -6.15 4.58 -2.75
CA PHE A 99 -5.35 3.55 -2.11
C PHE A 99 -4.96 2.45 -3.09
N GLY A 100 -3.73 1.95 -2.98
CA GLY A 100 -3.26 0.89 -3.85
C GLY A 100 -2.08 0.09 -3.32
N PHE A 101 -1.95 -1.15 -3.81
CA PHE A 101 -0.82 -2.03 -3.51
C PHE A 101 -0.12 -2.47 -4.79
N SER A 102 1.22 -2.54 -4.79
CA SER A 102 1.99 -3.07 -5.90
C SER A 102 1.71 -2.33 -7.21
N ARG A 103 1.28 -3.02 -8.28
CA ARG A 103 0.82 -2.41 -9.54
C ARG A 103 -0.49 -1.64 -9.38
N GLY A 104 -1.31 -1.97 -8.38
CA GLY A 104 -2.46 -1.15 -8.00
C GLY A 104 -2.04 0.20 -7.41
N ALA A 105 -0.93 0.23 -6.65
CA ALA A 105 -0.31 1.47 -6.19
C ALA A 105 0.16 2.34 -7.36
N PHE A 106 0.80 1.73 -8.35
CA PHE A 106 1.14 2.41 -9.60
C PHE A 106 -0.11 2.97 -10.30
N ALA A 107 -1.19 2.17 -10.37
CA ALA A 107 -2.43 2.59 -11.03
C ALA A 107 -3.08 3.80 -10.37
N VAL A 108 -3.16 3.87 -9.03
CA VAL A 108 -3.75 5.02 -8.33
C VAL A 108 -2.88 6.28 -8.46
N ARG A 109 -1.56 6.13 -8.53
CA ARG A 109 -0.65 7.25 -8.80
C ARG A 109 -0.84 7.80 -10.22
N VAL A 110 -0.97 6.92 -11.22
CA VAL A 110 -1.31 7.32 -12.60
C VAL A 110 -2.71 7.95 -12.64
N LEU A 111 -3.70 7.35 -11.95
CA LEU A 111 -5.04 7.94 -11.85
C LEU A 111 -4.99 9.37 -11.33
N ALA A 112 -4.21 9.61 -10.27
CA ALA A 112 -4.06 10.95 -9.71
C ALA A 112 -3.59 11.96 -10.76
N THR A 113 -2.66 11.62 -11.66
CA THR A 113 -2.18 12.56 -12.71
C THR A 113 -3.29 12.96 -13.70
N PHE A 114 -4.29 12.09 -13.90
CA PHE A 114 -5.39 12.34 -14.84
C PHE A 114 -6.61 13.03 -14.21
N LEU A 115 -6.68 13.12 -12.88
CA LEU A 115 -7.86 13.71 -12.22
C LEU A 115 -7.91 15.23 -12.37
N GLN A 116 -6.78 15.92 -12.35
CA GLN A 116 -6.65 17.38 -12.44
C GLN A 116 -7.62 18.12 -11.48
N ARG A 117 -7.78 17.56 -10.28
CA ARG A 117 -8.64 18.09 -9.21
C ARG A 117 -8.06 17.66 -7.85
N ASP A 118 -8.49 18.33 -6.80
CA ASP A 118 -7.99 18.09 -5.44
C ASP A 118 -8.16 16.62 -5.03
N VAL A 119 -7.06 16.05 -4.55
CA VAL A 119 -6.97 14.74 -3.94
C VAL A 119 -6.52 14.94 -2.50
N GLU A 120 -7.32 14.49 -1.56
CA GLU A 120 -7.03 14.65 -0.13
C GLU A 120 -5.83 13.81 0.27
N MET A 121 -5.82 12.52 -0.15
CA MET A 121 -4.77 11.59 0.21
C MET A 121 -4.52 10.54 -0.86
N ILE A 122 -3.24 10.21 -1.06
CA ILE A 122 -2.78 8.98 -1.72
C ILE A 122 -2.11 8.11 -0.66
N GLY A 123 -2.60 6.87 -0.47
CA GLY A 123 -1.99 5.86 0.39
C GLY A 123 -1.57 4.63 -0.42
N VAL A 124 -0.27 4.33 -0.47
CA VAL A 124 0.23 3.23 -1.29
C VAL A 124 1.14 2.29 -0.50
N TRP A 125 1.01 0.98 -0.78
CA TRP A 125 1.90 -0.05 -0.27
C TRP A 125 2.78 -0.54 -1.42
N ASP A 126 4.07 -0.45 -1.22
CA ASP A 126 5.16 -1.00 -2.02
C ASP A 126 4.92 -0.92 -3.53
N THR A 127 4.93 0.30 -4.05
CA THR A 127 4.66 0.61 -5.47
C THR A 127 5.67 -0.07 -6.39
N VAL A 128 5.19 -0.87 -7.32
CA VAL A 128 6.00 -1.52 -8.36
C VAL A 128 5.54 -1.06 -9.75
N LYS A 129 6.49 -0.76 -10.64
CA LYS A 129 6.18 -0.35 -12.02
C LYS A 129 5.35 -1.41 -12.73
N ALA A 130 4.24 -0.99 -13.32
CA ALA A 130 3.36 -1.88 -14.07
C ALA A 130 3.89 -2.19 -15.48
N THR A 131 4.64 -1.26 -16.06
CA THR A 131 5.17 -1.33 -17.44
C THR A 131 6.64 -0.99 -17.46
N PRO A 132 7.52 -1.86 -17.95
CA PRO A 132 8.91 -1.51 -18.17
C PRO A 132 9.05 -0.32 -19.12
N GLY A 133 9.85 0.67 -18.75
CA GLY A 133 10.20 1.80 -19.60
C GLY A 133 9.21 2.96 -19.67
N ASN A 134 8.01 2.84 -19.09
CA ASN A 134 7.06 3.96 -18.98
C ASN A 134 6.66 4.16 -17.52
N ASP A 135 6.96 5.32 -16.96
CA ASP A 135 6.63 5.71 -15.60
C ASP A 135 5.47 6.71 -15.50
N PHE A 136 4.93 7.15 -16.65
CA PHE A 136 3.83 8.13 -16.72
C PHE A 136 4.07 9.42 -15.92
N GLY A 137 5.31 9.72 -15.56
CA GLY A 137 5.67 10.89 -14.74
C GLY A 137 5.23 10.80 -13.28
N ILE A 138 4.84 9.62 -12.78
CA ILE A 138 4.28 9.45 -11.41
C ILE A 138 5.32 9.48 -10.29
N ALA A 139 6.60 9.69 -10.61
CA ALA A 139 7.59 10.03 -9.57
C ALA A 139 7.28 11.41 -8.97
N ASP A 140 6.75 12.32 -9.78
CA ASP A 140 6.30 13.62 -9.31
C ASP A 140 4.86 13.54 -8.80
N LEU A 141 4.64 14.07 -7.61
CA LEU A 141 3.29 14.16 -7.05
C LEU A 141 2.56 15.36 -7.68
N PRO A 142 1.34 15.17 -8.23
CA PRO A 142 0.56 16.29 -8.75
C PRO A 142 0.31 17.36 -7.66
N PRO A 143 0.40 18.66 -7.99
CA PRO A 143 0.36 19.76 -7.00
C PRO A 143 -1.00 19.91 -6.29
N TYR A 144 -2.03 19.24 -6.77
CA TYR A 144 -3.37 19.18 -6.17
C TYR A 144 -3.56 17.97 -5.24
N VAL A 145 -2.52 17.19 -4.97
CA VAL A 145 -2.54 16.14 -3.95
C VAL A 145 -2.01 16.74 -2.64
N LYS A 146 -2.82 16.67 -1.59
CA LYS A 146 -2.48 17.30 -0.31
C LYS A 146 -1.55 16.45 0.53
N HIS A 147 -1.75 15.12 0.52
CA HIS A 147 -0.96 14.17 1.32
C HIS A 147 -0.68 12.89 0.53
N ALA A 148 0.55 12.38 0.62
CA ALA A 148 0.92 11.09 0.05
C ALA A 148 1.71 10.27 1.08
N TYR A 149 1.26 9.02 1.28
CA TYR A 149 1.89 8.06 2.19
C TYR A 149 2.28 6.79 1.44
N HIS A 150 3.52 6.37 1.62
CA HIS A 150 4.06 5.19 0.95
C HIS A 150 4.73 4.25 1.95
N ALA A 151 4.10 3.11 2.22
CA ALA A 151 4.69 2.02 2.99
C ALA A 151 5.54 1.15 2.06
N MET A 152 6.85 1.02 2.34
CA MET A 152 7.81 0.32 1.50
C MET A 152 8.38 -0.91 2.20
N ALA A 153 8.53 -2.02 1.48
CA ALA A 153 9.09 -3.27 1.98
C ALA A 153 10.62 -3.24 1.97
N ILE A 154 11.27 -3.45 3.11
CA ILE A 154 12.73 -3.37 3.21
C ILE A 154 13.42 -4.65 2.71
N ASP A 155 12.78 -5.82 2.88
CA ASP A 155 13.36 -7.12 2.59
C ASP A 155 12.97 -7.70 1.22
N GLU A 156 12.32 -6.92 0.35
CA GLU A 156 12.06 -7.35 -1.01
C GLU A 156 13.34 -7.35 -1.83
N ARG A 157 13.72 -8.51 -2.35
CA ARG A 157 14.99 -8.72 -3.07
C ARG A 157 14.84 -9.15 -4.52
N ARG A 158 13.62 -9.31 -5.01
CA ARG A 158 13.37 -9.64 -6.43
C ARG A 158 13.61 -8.40 -7.30
N SER A 159 14.55 -8.45 -8.24
CA SER A 159 14.90 -7.31 -9.10
C SER A 159 13.74 -6.76 -9.94
N ILE A 160 12.70 -7.56 -10.18
CA ILE A 160 11.49 -7.15 -10.90
C ILE A 160 10.47 -6.44 -10.00
N PHE A 161 10.69 -6.40 -8.69
CA PHE A 161 9.89 -5.73 -7.68
C PHE A 161 10.62 -4.52 -7.09
N ASP A 162 11.43 -3.85 -7.91
CA ASP A 162 12.07 -2.61 -7.49
C ASP A 162 11.01 -1.57 -7.11
N VAL A 163 11.18 -0.97 -5.93
CA VAL A 163 10.21 -0.01 -5.39
C VAL A 163 10.27 1.30 -6.16
N PHE A 164 9.12 1.78 -6.61
CA PHE A 164 9.02 3.05 -7.32
C PHE A 164 8.65 4.17 -6.36
N ARG A 165 9.65 4.88 -5.85
CA ARG A 165 9.51 5.98 -4.89
C ARG A 165 8.91 7.23 -5.53
N PHE A 166 8.46 8.16 -4.69
CA PHE A 166 8.16 9.54 -5.09
C PHE A 166 9.43 10.38 -5.09
N ASN A 167 9.43 11.45 -5.89
CA ASN A 167 10.38 12.53 -5.71
C ASN A 167 10.05 13.28 -4.42
N PRO A 168 11.05 13.65 -3.60
CA PRO A 168 10.81 14.22 -2.27
C PRO A 168 10.02 15.54 -2.30
N LEU A 169 8.96 15.63 -1.49
CA LEU A 169 8.17 16.84 -1.21
C LEU A 169 7.67 16.78 0.24
N ASP A 170 7.44 17.92 0.87
CA ASP A 170 7.02 18.00 2.28
C ASP A 170 5.68 17.30 2.58
N VAL A 171 4.83 17.15 1.56
CA VAL A 171 3.52 16.48 1.67
C VAL A 171 3.59 14.96 1.48
N ILE A 172 4.80 14.43 1.27
CA ILE A 172 5.06 12.99 1.05
C ILE A 172 5.73 12.42 2.28
N THR A 173 5.15 11.33 2.80
CA THR A 173 5.77 10.52 3.84
C THR A 173 6.01 9.12 3.29
N GLU A 174 7.26 8.78 3.05
CA GLU A 174 7.69 7.42 2.71
C GLU A 174 8.30 6.78 3.95
N ARG A 175 7.90 5.54 4.26
CA ARG A 175 8.40 4.80 5.42
C ARG A 175 8.71 3.35 5.04
N TRP A 176 9.84 2.85 5.48
CA TRP A 176 10.25 1.46 5.32
C TRP A 176 9.70 0.59 6.45
N PHE A 177 9.15 -0.56 6.09
CA PHE A 177 8.63 -1.58 6.98
C PHE A 177 9.37 -2.88 6.81
N ALA A 178 9.48 -3.67 7.88
CA ALA A 178 10.09 -4.99 7.85
C ALA A 178 9.30 -5.95 6.95
N GLY A 179 10.01 -6.82 6.27
CA GLY A 179 9.43 -7.85 5.42
C GLY A 179 9.54 -7.59 3.92
N SER A 180 9.12 -8.60 3.15
CA SER A 180 9.04 -8.57 1.68
C SER A 180 7.79 -7.83 1.20
N HIS A 181 7.63 -7.74 -0.12
CA HIS A 181 6.49 -7.09 -0.79
C HIS A 181 5.12 -7.45 -0.21
N THR A 182 4.88 -8.74 -0.02
CA THR A 182 3.59 -9.25 0.48
C THR A 182 3.49 -9.18 2.02
N ASP A 183 4.62 -9.17 2.74
CA ASP A 183 4.63 -8.90 4.19
C ASP A 183 4.18 -7.46 4.50
N VAL A 184 4.48 -6.50 3.63
CA VAL A 184 4.07 -5.10 3.80
C VAL A 184 2.71 -4.82 3.16
N GLY A 185 2.43 -5.42 2.01
CA GLY A 185 1.18 -5.20 1.27
C GLY A 185 0.00 -6.07 1.69
N GLY A 186 0.24 -7.09 2.51
CA GLY A 186 -0.74 -8.10 2.89
C GLY A 186 -0.92 -9.20 1.85
N GLY A 187 -1.44 -10.33 2.27
CA GLY A 187 -1.71 -11.49 1.42
C GLY A 187 -1.22 -12.83 1.96
N TYR A 188 -0.47 -12.85 3.05
CA TYR A 188 -0.09 -14.05 3.79
C TYR A 188 -1.02 -14.31 4.96
N ALA A 189 -1.13 -15.59 5.36
CA ALA A 189 -1.84 -15.98 6.58
C ALA A 189 -1.14 -15.46 7.85
N ASN A 190 0.20 -15.40 7.83
CA ASN A 190 1.01 -14.73 8.84
C ASN A 190 1.06 -13.25 8.46
N HIS A 191 0.25 -12.43 9.10
CA HIS A 191 0.04 -11.05 8.66
C HIS A 191 0.51 -9.99 9.68
N GLU A 192 1.25 -10.39 10.71
CA GLU A 192 1.70 -9.50 11.78
C GLU A 192 2.47 -8.28 11.22
N LEU A 193 3.37 -8.50 10.24
CA LEU A 193 4.11 -7.40 9.59
C LEU A 193 3.20 -6.55 8.71
N ALA A 194 2.24 -7.19 8.03
CA ALA A 194 1.26 -6.48 7.20
C ALA A 194 0.32 -5.62 8.06
N ASP A 195 0.00 -6.06 9.28
CA ASP A 195 -0.83 -5.31 10.22
C ASP A 195 -0.18 -3.99 10.63
N ILE A 196 1.14 -3.99 10.85
CA ILE A 196 1.91 -2.77 11.17
C ILE A 196 1.73 -1.72 10.06
N ALA A 197 2.00 -2.12 8.82
CA ALA A 197 1.87 -1.23 7.67
C ALA A 197 0.41 -0.81 7.40
N LEU A 198 -0.58 -1.69 7.70
CA LEU A 198 -2.00 -1.37 7.60
C LEU A 198 -2.42 -0.35 8.65
N GLN A 199 -2.06 -0.57 9.92
CA GLN A 199 -2.40 0.34 11.01
C GLN A 199 -1.80 1.72 10.79
N TRP A 200 -0.52 1.81 10.40
CA TRP A 200 0.12 3.06 10.06
C TRP A 200 -0.63 3.81 8.95
N MET A 201 -0.98 3.13 7.87
CA MET A 201 -1.71 3.74 6.76
C MET A 201 -3.13 4.16 7.16
N ALA A 202 -3.83 3.33 7.93
CA ALA A 202 -5.18 3.61 8.40
C ALA A 202 -5.23 4.79 9.38
N GLN A 203 -4.24 4.92 10.29
CA GLN A 203 -4.09 6.07 11.18
C GLN A 203 -3.94 7.35 10.39
N ASN A 204 -3.00 7.39 9.43
CA ASN A 204 -2.83 8.54 8.55
C ASN A 204 -4.10 8.86 7.75
N ALA A 205 -4.83 7.85 7.29
CA ALA A 205 -6.08 8.06 6.57
C ALA A 205 -7.17 8.67 7.47
N VAL A 206 -7.29 8.22 8.71
CA VAL A 206 -8.22 8.78 9.71
C VAL A 206 -7.85 10.23 10.05
N GLU A 207 -6.58 10.53 10.25
CA GLU A 207 -6.08 11.89 10.50
C GLU A 207 -6.42 12.84 9.34
N ASN A 208 -6.44 12.33 8.11
CA ASN A 208 -6.85 13.07 6.92
C ASN A 208 -8.36 12.98 6.63
N GLY A 209 -9.18 12.47 7.56
CA GLY A 209 -10.64 12.54 7.53
C GLY A 209 -11.36 11.36 6.86
N LEU A 210 -10.66 10.25 6.58
CA LEU A 210 -11.30 9.00 6.15
C LEU A 210 -12.08 8.39 7.33
N ILE A 211 -13.28 7.86 7.07
CA ILE A 211 -14.05 7.11 8.07
C ILE A 211 -13.65 5.64 8.00
N VAL A 212 -13.06 5.15 9.09
CA VAL A 212 -12.59 3.76 9.22
C VAL A 212 -13.24 3.10 10.43
N ASP A 213 -13.76 1.90 10.25
CA ASP A 213 -14.17 1.00 11.34
C ASP A 213 -12.91 0.28 11.86
N GLY A 214 -12.23 0.90 12.82
CA GLY A 214 -10.95 0.43 13.36
C GLY A 214 -11.03 -0.97 13.97
N ALA A 215 -12.21 -1.40 14.46
CA ALA A 215 -12.37 -2.74 15.02
C ALA A 215 -12.19 -3.87 13.99
N LYS A 216 -12.39 -3.58 12.69
CA LYS A 216 -12.21 -4.57 11.62
C LYS A 216 -10.74 -4.82 11.24
N ILE A 217 -9.84 -3.96 11.65
CA ILE A 217 -8.40 -4.03 11.34
C ILE A 217 -7.55 -3.94 12.59
N ASP A 218 -8.15 -4.12 13.76
CA ASP A 218 -7.47 -4.02 15.07
C ASP A 218 -6.63 -2.71 15.21
N LEU A 219 -7.18 -1.56 14.73
CA LEU A 219 -6.43 -0.32 14.55
C LEU A 219 -5.75 0.18 15.83
N ASP A 220 -6.40 0.00 16.97
CA ASP A 220 -5.92 0.45 18.28
C ASP A 220 -5.21 -0.68 19.05
N LYS A 221 -5.05 -1.85 18.44
CA LYS A 221 -4.42 -2.98 19.11
C LYS A 221 -2.91 -2.97 18.86
N PRO A 222 -2.10 -2.91 19.91
CA PRO A 222 -0.66 -3.03 19.78
C PRO A 222 -0.28 -4.36 19.10
N ILE A 223 0.69 -4.32 18.21
CA ILE A 223 1.21 -5.53 17.58
C ILE A 223 2.25 -6.14 18.49
N ASP A 224 2.02 -7.40 18.87
CA ASP A 224 2.92 -8.13 19.76
C ASP A 224 4.13 -8.67 19.01
N LEU A 225 5.25 -7.97 19.11
CA LEU A 225 6.54 -8.38 18.56
C LEU A 225 7.40 -9.21 19.54
N THR A 226 6.87 -9.58 20.72
CA THR A 226 7.55 -10.53 21.62
C THR A 226 7.56 -11.94 21.03
N ILE A 227 6.62 -12.23 20.13
CA ILE A 227 6.60 -13.43 19.28
C ILE A 227 7.39 -13.10 18.01
N LYS A 228 8.38 -13.94 17.68
CA LYS A 228 9.18 -13.77 16.47
C LYS A 228 8.29 -13.71 15.22
N PRO A 229 8.25 -12.60 14.49
CA PRO A 229 7.47 -12.51 13.27
C PRO A 229 8.06 -13.36 12.14
N VAL A 230 7.29 -13.63 11.11
CA VAL A 230 7.76 -14.32 9.91
C VAL A 230 8.07 -13.29 8.83
N VAL A 231 9.35 -13.21 8.44
CA VAL A 231 9.78 -12.48 7.24
C VAL A 231 9.91 -13.48 6.11
N HIS A 232 9.11 -13.31 5.05
CA HIS A 232 9.09 -14.23 3.92
C HIS A 232 10.20 -13.88 2.91
N ASP A 233 11.00 -14.88 2.54
CA ASP A 233 11.94 -14.77 1.42
C ASP A 233 11.27 -15.22 0.12
N GLU A 234 10.70 -14.29 -0.60
CA GLU A 234 9.97 -14.55 -1.85
C GLU A 234 10.86 -15.02 -3.01
N ASN A 235 12.19 -14.95 -2.90
CA ASN A 235 13.10 -15.56 -3.85
C ASN A 235 13.08 -17.08 -3.79
N ASN A 236 12.76 -17.68 -2.64
CA ASN A 236 12.74 -19.12 -2.40
C ASN A 236 11.36 -19.75 -2.52
N ILE A 237 10.29 -18.94 -2.44
CA ILE A 237 8.94 -19.43 -2.59
C ILE A 237 8.73 -19.76 -4.09
N GLY A 238 8.61 -21.05 -4.38
CA GLY A 238 8.26 -21.53 -5.71
C GLY A 238 6.82 -21.13 -6.04
N TRP A 239 6.66 -19.91 -6.54
CA TRP A 239 5.38 -19.44 -7.04
C TRP A 239 4.89 -20.39 -8.13
N GLY A 240 3.82 -21.13 -7.84
CA GLY A 240 3.10 -21.97 -8.80
C GLY A 240 2.48 -21.19 -9.97
N LEU A 241 2.87 -19.95 -10.16
CA LEU A 241 2.54 -19.07 -11.25
C LEU A 241 3.62 -19.20 -12.33
N THR A 242 3.42 -20.25 -13.16
CA THR A 242 3.78 -20.30 -14.58
C THR A 242 4.90 -19.35 -15.02
N ASN A 243 6.01 -19.91 -15.43
CA ASN A 243 7.00 -19.50 -16.46
C ASN A 243 7.23 -18.01 -16.83
N VAL A 244 6.39 -17.06 -16.40
CA VAL A 244 6.50 -15.63 -16.71
C VAL A 244 7.44 -14.91 -15.75
N PHE A 245 7.47 -15.33 -14.51
CA PHE A 245 8.46 -14.88 -13.53
C PHE A 245 9.45 -16.02 -13.28
N LYS A 246 10.27 -16.35 -14.30
CA LYS A 246 11.48 -17.12 -14.06
C LYS A 246 12.18 -16.44 -12.89
N LYS A 247 12.51 -17.25 -11.84
CA LYS A 247 13.35 -16.82 -10.72
C LYS A 247 14.25 -15.67 -11.18
N SER A 248 14.06 -14.47 -10.64
CA SER A 248 15.08 -13.45 -10.82
C SER A 248 16.34 -14.06 -10.24
N LYS A 249 17.30 -14.41 -11.10
CA LYS A 249 18.56 -15.00 -10.64
C LYS A 249 19.42 -13.97 -9.90
N THR A 250 18.99 -12.70 -9.95
CA THR A 250 19.72 -11.60 -9.35
C THR A 250 18.96 -11.15 -8.10
N VAL A 251 19.55 -11.40 -6.96
CA VAL A 251 19.15 -10.81 -5.69
C VAL A 251 19.64 -9.37 -5.69
N VAL A 252 18.73 -8.43 -5.49
CA VAL A 252 19.07 -7.00 -5.39
C VAL A 252 18.48 -6.50 -4.08
N GLU A 253 19.34 -6.03 -3.19
CA GLU A 253 18.90 -5.40 -1.96
C GLU A 253 18.44 -3.96 -2.23
N ARG A 254 17.36 -3.55 -1.59
CA ARG A 254 16.88 -2.17 -1.65
C ARG A 254 17.81 -1.28 -0.84
N LEU A 255 18.22 -0.16 -1.43
CA LEU A 255 19.12 0.79 -0.77
C LEU A 255 18.31 1.66 0.19
N VAL A 256 18.63 1.56 1.47
CA VAL A 256 18.09 2.42 2.52
C VAL A 256 19.13 3.48 2.86
N GLY A 257 18.81 4.72 2.59
CA GLY A 257 19.68 5.87 2.86
C GLY A 257 19.62 6.30 4.33
N ALA A 258 20.66 6.99 4.81
CA ALA A 258 20.71 7.49 6.18
C ALA A 258 19.58 8.49 6.53
N ALA A 259 18.98 9.14 5.52
CA ALA A 259 17.86 10.07 5.71
C ALA A 259 16.49 9.40 5.52
N ASP A 260 16.44 8.10 5.19
CA ASP A 260 15.19 7.38 5.04
C ASP A 260 14.54 7.12 6.40
N VAL A 261 13.22 7.23 6.44
CA VAL A 261 12.43 6.95 7.64
C VAL A 261 12.14 5.46 7.72
N LEU A 262 12.55 4.85 8.82
CA LEU A 262 12.22 3.47 9.16
C LEU A 262 11.03 3.46 10.12
N ASP A 263 10.19 2.44 10.00
CA ASP A 263 9.25 2.13 11.07
C ASP A 263 10.00 1.58 12.28
N ASP A 264 9.58 1.93 13.48
CA ASP A 264 10.26 1.53 14.72
C ASP A 264 10.34 0.00 14.87
N THR A 265 9.40 -0.72 14.28
CA THR A 265 9.38 -2.19 14.27
C THR A 265 10.54 -2.79 13.48
N VAL A 266 11.06 -2.10 12.45
CA VAL A 266 12.27 -2.53 11.71
C VAL A 266 13.45 -2.57 12.64
N LEU A 267 13.63 -1.51 13.41
CA LEU A 267 14.76 -1.38 14.34
C LEU A 267 14.61 -2.38 15.50
N PHE A 268 13.40 -2.53 16.02
CA PHE A 268 13.11 -3.54 17.04
C PHE A 268 13.44 -4.96 16.55
N ILE A 269 13.01 -5.34 15.37
CA ILE A 269 13.28 -6.67 14.79
C ILE A 269 14.77 -6.88 14.57
N ARG A 270 15.48 -5.87 14.04
CA ARG A 270 16.94 -5.93 13.86
C ARG A 270 17.65 -6.23 15.20
N ASP A 271 17.25 -5.54 16.26
CA ASP A 271 17.97 -5.57 17.54
C ASP A 271 17.59 -6.80 18.40
N HIS A 272 16.41 -7.38 18.22
CA HIS A 272 15.90 -8.51 19.03
C HIS A 272 15.92 -9.86 18.31
N TRP A 273 15.85 -9.85 16.96
CA TRP A 273 15.74 -11.06 16.15
C TRP A 273 16.85 -11.13 15.10
N ASP A 274 18.09 -11.40 15.60
CA ASP A 274 19.29 -11.48 14.75
C ASP A 274 19.07 -12.34 13.49
N GLY A 275 19.51 -11.81 12.34
CA GLY A 275 19.44 -12.47 11.05
C GLY A 275 18.01 -12.65 10.47
N LEU A 276 16.98 -12.03 11.07
CA LEU A 276 15.62 -12.11 10.53
C LEU A 276 15.42 -11.19 9.33
N LEU A 277 15.93 -9.96 9.40
CA LEU A 277 15.89 -9.03 8.25
C LEU A 277 16.99 -9.42 7.25
N HIS A 278 16.64 -9.37 5.97
CA HIS A 278 17.53 -9.78 4.88
C HIS A 278 18.27 -8.61 4.23
N ASN A 279 17.95 -7.37 4.60
CA ASN A 279 18.56 -6.18 4.01
C ASN A 279 19.84 -5.79 4.78
N SER A 280 21.01 -5.91 4.13
CA SER A 280 22.30 -5.58 4.70
C SER A 280 22.64 -4.09 4.66
N THR A 281 21.81 -3.25 4.02
CA THR A 281 22.05 -1.80 3.93
C THR A 281 21.59 -1.03 5.18
N LEU A 282 20.92 -1.71 6.12
CA LEU A 282 20.58 -1.15 7.42
C LEU A 282 21.87 -0.84 8.19
N SER A 283 22.17 0.43 8.40
CA SER A 283 23.38 0.85 9.11
C SER A 283 23.16 0.84 10.63
N ASP A 284 24.22 0.52 11.39
CA ASP A 284 24.23 0.62 12.86
C ASP A 284 23.98 2.04 13.38
N ASN A 285 24.09 3.06 12.53
CA ASN A 285 23.85 4.46 12.86
C ASN A 285 22.37 4.87 12.82
N GLN A 286 21.47 4.01 12.37
CA GLN A 286 20.03 4.22 12.46
C GLN A 286 19.59 3.82 13.87
N MET A 287 19.49 4.81 14.76
CA MET A 287 19.13 4.55 16.16
C MET A 287 17.63 4.38 16.33
N PHE A 288 17.27 3.36 17.11
CA PHE A 288 15.94 3.19 17.67
C PHE A 288 15.63 4.36 18.62
N MET A 289 14.67 5.17 18.30
CA MET A 289 14.14 6.21 19.19
C MET A 289 12.89 5.65 19.89
N GLY A 290 13.11 4.70 20.76
CA GLY A 290 12.25 3.72 21.35
C GLY A 290 10.82 4.12 21.69
N VAL A 291 9.88 3.39 21.12
CA VAL A 291 8.63 3.08 21.82
C VAL A 291 8.77 1.66 22.36
N ASP A 292 8.62 1.48 23.65
CA ASP A 292 8.47 0.16 24.25
C ASP A 292 7.14 -0.43 23.76
N PHE A 293 7.20 -1.55 23.07
CA PHE A 293 6.01 -2.26 22.62
C PHE A 293 5.20 -2.87 23.77
N SER A 294 5.67 -2.80 25.00
CA SER A 294 4.88 -3.05 26.22
C SER A 294 3.95 -1.89 26.59
N GLY A 295 3.99 -0.76 25.88
CA GLY A 295 3.18 0.43 26.13
C GLY A 295 3.84 1.51 27.01
N ASP A 296 5.08 1.28 27.45
CA ASP A 296 5.84 2.27 28.20
C ASP A 296 6.89 2.96 27.32
N VAL A 297 6.88 4.29 27.34
CA VAL A 297 7.90 5.10 26.64
C VAL A 297 9.23 4.94 27.38
N ILE A 298 10.21 4.32 26.75
CA ILE A 298 11.58 4.31 27.29
C ILE A 298 12.23 5.65 26.92
N VAL A 299 12.53 6.43 27.95
CA VAL A 299 13.26 7.70 27.86
C VAL A 299 14.76 7.43 27.70
#